data_0ce4b1f96180410019f8e6c5b123d50d
#
_entry.id   0ce4b1f96180410019f8e6c5b123d50d
#
_cell.length_a   1.000
_cell.length_b   1.000
_cell.length_c   1.000
_cell.angle_alpha   90.00
_cell.angle_beta   90.00
_cell.angle_gamma   90.00
#
_symmetry.space_group_name_H-M   'P 1'
#
loop_
_entity.id
_entity.type
_entity.pdbx_description
1 polymer ?
#
loop_
_entity_poly.entity_id
_entity_poly.type
_entity_poly.pdbx_seq_one_letter_code
_entity_poly.pdbx_strand_id
1 'polypeptide(L)'
;MPVKKERPVRSENFEQLILDIAENVFLEKGFALTTTTEIARRVGCNQALIHYYFRTKDKLFERLFEKKFFSFMTSVSYRQEENLPFKEIIRGIVHNHLKIISENPK
;
A
#
# COMPACT_ATOMS: atom_id res chain seq x y z
N MET A 1 16.61 -11.39 22.53
CA MET A 1 16.29 -11.62 22.23
C MET A 1 16.10 -11.55 21.35
N PRO A 2 16.04 -11.44 21.03
CA PRO A 2 15.67 -11.10 20.06
C PRO A 2 15.18 -11.96 19.33
N VAL A 3 15.23 -12.54 19.05
CA VAL A 3 14.87 -13.31 18.45
C VAL A 3 13.70 -13.51 18.25
N LYS A 4 13.09 -13.70 18.63
CA LYS A 4 11.95 -13.89 18.54
C LYS A 4 11.37 -13.20 17.75
N LYS A 5 11.71 -12.51 17.52
CA LYS A 5 11.18 -11.66 16.80
C LYS A 5 10.88 -12.06 15.51
N GLU A 6 11.34 -12.93 14.98
CA GLU A 6 11.08 -13.20 13.69
C GLU A 6 9.69 -13.53 13.46
N ARG A 7 9.03 -14.17 14.24
CA ARG A 7 7.74 -14.48 13.99
C ARG A 7 6.87 -13.38 13.90
N PRO A 8 6.82 -12.51 14.75
CA PRO A 8 5.98 -11.36 14.71
C PRO A 8 6.22 -10.61 13.48
N VAL A 9 7.40 -10.62 13.03
CA VAL A 9 7.73 -9.89 11.88
C VAL A 9 6.94 -10.38 10.73
N ARG A 10 6.56 -11.61 10.67
CA ARG A 10 5.84 -12.05 9.63
C ARG A 10 4.50 -11.49 9.56
N SER A 11 3.92 -10.97 10.50
CA SER A 11 2.61 -10.40 10.38
C SER A 11 2.69 -8.98 10.08
N GLU A 12 2.59 -8.11 11.03
CA GLU A 12 2.54 -6.70 10.80
C GLU A 12 3.77 -6.08 10.21
N ASN A 13 4.90 -6.45 10.71
CA ASN A 13 6.13 -5.84 10.22
C ASN A 13 6.42 -6.24 8.79
N PHE A 14 6.05 -7.45 8.42
CA PHE A 14 6.33 -7.90 7.07
C PHE A 14 5.40 -7.18 6.09
N GLU A 15 4.18 -6.98 6.48
CA GLU A 15 3.25 -6.26 5.66
C GLU A 15 3.76 -4.85 5.42
N GLN A 16 4.27 -4.20 6.46
CA GLN A 16 4.79 -2.86 6.34
C GLN A 16 6.04 -2.84 5.45
N LEU A 17 6.86 -3.86 5.54
CA LEU A 17 8.04 -3.95 4.71
C LEU A 17 7.63 -4.04 3.23
N ILE A 18 6.61 -4.82 2.92
CA ILE A 18 6.14 -4.91 1.57
C ILE A 18 5.66 -3.55 1.10
N LEU A 19 4.92 -2.85 1.94
CA LEU A 19 4.42 -1.54 1.56
C LEU A 19 5.54 -0.54 1.32
N ASP A 20 6.56 -0.57 2.16
CA ASP A 20 7.67 0.36 2.00
C ASP A 20 8.43 0.10 0.71
N ILE A 21 8.66 -1.16 0.42
CA ILE A 21 9.40 -1.50 -0.79
C ILE A 21 8.53 -1.23 -2.02
N ALA A 22 7.24 -1.54 -1.92
CA ALA A 22 6.35 -1.29 -3.03
C ALA A 22 6.29 0.20 -3.35
N GLU A 23 6.31 1.02 -2.33
CA GLU A 23 6.29 2.45 -2.54
C GLU A 23 7.48 2.88 -3.39
N ASN A 24 8.65 2.34 -3.08
CA ASN A 24 9.83 2.68 -3.84
C ASN A 24 9.71 2.23 -5.28
N VAL A 25 9.18 1.06 -5.51
CA VAL A 25 9.07 0.56 -6.86
C VAL A 25 8.05 1.38 -7.65
N PHE A 26 6.95 1.73 -7.01
CA PHE A 26 5.95 2.55 -7.67
C PHE A 26 6.53 3.93 -8.03
N LEU A 27 7.33 4.47 -7.16
CA LEU A 27 7.92 5.77 -7.43
C LEU A 27 8.94 5.71 -8.54
N GLU A 28 9.66 4.61 -8.63
CA GLU A 28 10.64 4.46 -9.68
C GLU A 28 10.02 4.15 -11.02
N LYS A 29 9.08 3.25 -11.07
CA LYS A 29 8.56 2.76 -12.31
C LYS A 29 7.16 3.18 -12.67
N GLY A 30 6.43 3.67 -11.73
CA GLY A 30 5.04 4.04 -11.96
C GLY A 30 4.17 2.82 -11.78
N PHE A 31 2.89 3.04 -11.66
CA PHE A 31 1.96 1.97 -11.39
C PHE A 31 1.96 0.93 -12.51
N ALA A 32 1.90 1.38 -13.71
CA ALA A 32 1.78 0.46 -14.84
C ALA A 32 2.94 -0.50 -14.98
N LEU A 33 4.14 -0.02 -14.74
CA LEU A 33 5.32 -0.85 -14.92
C LEU A 33 5.76 -1.60 -13.67
N THR A 34 5.10 -1.36 -12.56
CA THR A 34 5.44 -2.07 -11.35
C THR A 34 4.76 -3.42 -11.37
N THR A 35 5.46 -4.46 -10.98
CA THR A 35 4.88 -5.78 -10.89
C THR A 35 5.08 -6.34 -9.50
N THR A 36 4.21 -7.26 -9.10
CA THR A 36 4.36 -7.89 -7.80
C THR A 36 5.59 -8.78 -7.78
N THR A 37 6.02 -9.27 -8.94
CA THR A 37 7.24 -10.04 -9.02
C THR A 37 8.44 -9.20 -8.65
N GLU A 38 8.48 -7.98 -9.15
CA GLU A 38 9.58 -7.10 -8.84
C GLU A 38 9.56 -6.73 -7.36
N ILE A 39 8.39 -6.48 -6.82
CA ILE A 39 8.27 -6.14 -5.42
C ILE A 39 8.76 -7.33 -4.58
N ALA A 40 8.34 -8.53 -4.93
CA ALA A 40 8.74 -9.71 -4.18
C ALA A 40 10.25 -9.88 -4.22
N ARG A 41 10.84 -9.62 -5.37
CA ARG A 41 12.27 -9.77 -5.51
C ARG A 41 13.00 -8.81 -4.58
N ARG A 42 12.54 -7.59 -4.49
CA ARG A 42 13.19 -6.60 -3.65
C ARG A 42 12.94 -6.85 -2.17
N VAL A 43 11.78 -7.40 -1.86
CA VAL A 43 11.49 -7.72 -0.47
C VAL A 43 12.30 -8.93 -0.05
N GLY A 44 12.60 -9.79 -0.98
CA GLY A 44 13.34 -11.00 -0.66
C GLY A 44 12.41 -12.16 -0.37
N CYS A 45 11.26 -12.20 -1.01
CA CYS A 45 10.34 -13.28 -0.80
C CYS A 45 9.76 -13.69 -2.14
N ASN A 46 8.87 -14.66 -2.16
CA ASN A 46 8.32 -15.08 -3.42
C ASN A 46 7.03 -14.31 -3.68
N GLN A 47 6.57 -14.37 -4.90
CA GLN A 47 5.41 -13.62 -5.31
C GLN A 47 4.14 -14.10 -4.59
N ALA A 48 4.09 -15.37 -4.28
CA ALA A 48 2.94 -15.91 -3.59
C ALA A 48 2.71 -15.21 -2.26
N LEU A 49 3.78 -14.85 -1.58
CA LEU A 49 3.65 -14.20 -0.32
C LEU A 49 3.09 -12.80 -0.48
N ILE A 50 3.47 -12.12 -1.53
CA ILE A 50 2.92 -10.81 -1.80
C ILE A 50 1.42 -10.95 -2.03
N HIS A 51 1.00 -11.96 -2.79
CA HIS A 51 -0.40 -12.16 -3.06
C HIS A 51 -1.18 -12.59 -1.83
N TYR A 52 -0.51 -13.20 -0.90
CA TYR A 52 -1.15 -13.59 0.33
C TYR A 52 -1.59 -12.35 1.10
N TYR A 53 -0.73 -11.33 1.13
CA TYR A 53 -1.04 -10.13 1.87
C TYR A 53 -1.92 -9.18 1.09
N PHE A 54 -1.66 -9.05 -0.19
CA PHE A 54 -2.35 -8.05 -0.98
C PHE A 54 -2.93 -8.60 -2.25
N ARG A 55 -3.45 -9.57 -2.42
CA ARG A 55 -4.06 -10.11 -3.56
C ARG A 55 -3.65 -9.60 -4.92
N THR A 56 -3.67 -8.36 -5.22
CA THR A 56 -3.34 -7.81 -6.53
C THR A 56 -2.52 -6.55 -6.39
N LYS A 57 -1.92 -6.13 -7.47
CA LYS A 57 -1.15 -4.89 -7.48
C LYS A 57 -2.07 -3.72 -7.16
N ASP A 58 -3.29 -3.76 -7.64
CA ASP A 58 -4.23 -2.70 -7.38
C ASP A 58 -4.52 -2.59 -5.89
N LYS A 59 -4.73 -3.70 -5.25
CA LYS A 59 -5.01 -3.69 -3.83
C LYS A 59 -3.81 -3.21 -3.04
N LEU A 60 -2.64 -3.59 -3.48
CA LEU A 60 -1.43 -3.16 -2.83
C LEU A 60 -1.29 -1.65 -2.93
N PHE A 61 -1.50 -1.13 -4.09
CA PHE A 61 -1.38 0.30 -4.32
C PHE A 61 -2.46 1.04 -3.53
N GLU A 62 -3.65 0.52 -3.52
CA GLU A 62 -4.74 1.14 -2.80
C GLU A 62 -4.42 1.20 -1.30
N ARG A 63 -3.91 0.12 -0.76
CA ARG A 63 -3.57 0.10 0.63
C ARG A 63 -2.46 1.08 0.95
N LEU A 64 -1.47 1.16 0.09
CA LEU A 64 -0.36 2.05 0.29
C LEU A 64 -0.84 3.50 0.23
N PHE A 65 -1.66 3.80 -0.74
CA PHE A 65 -2.16 5.13 -0.93
C PHE A 65 -3.04 5.52 0.27
N GLU A 66 -3.89 4.63 0.72
CA GLU A 66 -4.73 4.89 1.86
C GLU A 66 -3.91 5.20 3.10
N LYS A 67 -2.87 4.44 3.32
CA LYS A 67 -2.04 4.66 4.47
C LYS A 67 -1.39 6.02 4.42
N LYS A 68 -0.89 6.41 3.27
CA LYS A 68 -0.23 7.69 3.13
C LYS A 68 -1.22 8.83 3.26
N PHE A 69 -2.38 8.71 2.66
CA PHE A 69 -3.35 9.75 2.74
C PHE A 69 -3.92 9.84 4.13
N PHE A 70 -4.15 8.72 4.78
CA PHE A 70 -4.68 8.72 6.11
C PHE A 70 -3.72 9.40 7.06
N SER A 71 -2.46 9.13 6.93
CA SER A 71 -1.43 9.72 7.75
C SER A 71 -1.39 11.22 7.53
N PHE A 72 -1.45 11.63 6.28
CA PHE A 72 -1.39 13.03 5.94
C PHE A 72 -2.64 13.73 6.47
N MET A 73 -3.80 13.17 6.24
CA MET A 73 -5.02 13.79 6.68
C MET A 73 -5.15 13.84 8.17
N THR A 74 -4.63 12.84 8.85
CA THR A 74 -4.66 12.83 10.29
C THR A 74 -3.82 13.97 10.83
N SER A 75 -2.71 14.22 10.23
CA SER A 75 -1.86 15.27 10.69
C SER A 75 -2.49 16.62 10.44
N VAL A 76 -3.22 16.74 9.35
CA VAL A 76 -3.87 18.00 9.06
C VAL A 76 -5.08 18.19 9.94
N SER A 77 -5.91 17.17 10.04
CA SER A 77 -7.11 17.32 10.79
C SER A 77 -6.87 17.36 12.27
N TYR A 78 -5.71 17.09 12.69
CA TYR A 78 -5.38 17.19 14.06
C TYR A 78 -5.69 18.58 14.53
N ARG A 79 -5.57 19.59 13.69
CA ARG A 79 -5.84 20.88 14.08
C ARG A 79 -7.25 21.16 13.84
N GLN A 80 -7.95 20.63 12.96
CA GLN A 80 -9.29 20.97 12.70
C GLN A 80 -10.23 20.10 13.32
N GLU A 81 -10.07 19.10 13.68
CA GLU A 81 -10.97 18.32 14.30
C GLU A 81 -12.19 17.85 13.70
N GLU A 82 -12.74 18.14 12.85
CA GLU A 82 -13.88 17.67 12.33
C GLU A 82 -13.53 17.17 11.10
N ASN A 83 -13.69 16.83 10.23
CA ASN A 83 -13.28 16.51 9.00
C ASN A 83 -13.46 15.08 8.76
N LEU A 84 -14.23 14.39 9.38
CA LEU A 84 -14.46 13.12 9.14
C LEU A 84 -14.96 12.77 7.79
N PRO A 85 -15.90 13.40 7.21
CA PRO A 85 -16.39 13.06 5.91
C PRO A 85 -15.31 13.18 4.88
N PHE A 86 -14.32 13.96 5.21
CA PHE A 86 -13.22 14.19 4.33
C PHE A 86 -12.49 12.91 4.08
N LYS A 87 -12.30 12.09 5.06
CA LYS A 87 -11.62 10.87 4.93
C LYS A 87 -12.35 9.94 3.98
N GLU A 88 -13.63 9.91 4.06
CA GLU A 88 -14.38 9.06 3.22
C GLU A 88 -14.35 9.52 1.79
N ILE A 89 -14.34 10.80 1.58
CA ILE A 89 -14.26 11.36 0.25
C ILE A 89 -12.94 10.99 -0.39
N ILE A 90 -11.87 11.12 0.35
CA ILE A 90 -10.54 10.80 -0.15
C ILE A 90 -10.46 9.33 -0.50
N ARG A 91 -11.00 8.49 0.36
CA ARG A 91 -10.94 7.07 0.11
C ARG A 91 -11.73 6.73 -1.16
N GLY A 92 -12.85 7.37 -1.36
CA GLY A 92 -13.62 7.17 -2.55
C GLY A 92 -12.90 7.59 -3.81
N ILE A 93 -12.19 8.69 -3.73
CA ILE A 93 -11.43 9.19 -4.87
C ILE A 93 -10.33 8.20 -5.24
N VAL A 94 -9.63 7.69 -4.26
CA VAL A 94 -8.56 6.76 -4.51
C VAL A 94 -9.13 5.49 -5.14
N HIS A 95 -10.21 5.00 -4.57
CA HIS A 95 -10.78 3.77 -5.06
C HIS A 95 -11.26 3.94 -6.49
N ASN A 96 -11.89 5.04 -6.80
CA ASN A 96 -12.38 5.33 -8.10
C ASN A 96 -11.26 5.46 -9.10
N HIS A 97 -10.19 6.09 -8.71
CA HIS A 97 -9.05 6.28 -9.57
C HIS A 97 -8.43 4.94 -9.93
N LEU A 98 -8.30 4.06 -8.98
CA LEU A 98 -7.75 2.76 -9.24
C LEU A 98 -8.68 1.94 -10.12
N LYS A 99 -9.96 2.12 -9.96
CA LYS A 99 -10.90 1.40 -10.74
C LYS A 99 -10.77 1.80 -12.19
N ILE A 100 -10.60 3.05 -12.46
CA ILE A 100 -10.43 3.54 -13.80
C ILE A 100 -9.17 2.98 -14.42
N ILE A 101 -8.10 2.96 -13.68
CA ILE A 101 -6.84 2.43 -14.16
C ILE A 101 -6.99 0.96 -14.48
N SER A 102 -7.65 0.23 -13.61
CA SER A 102 -7.81 -1.17 -13.81
C SER A 102 -8.70 -1.50 -14.97
N GLU A 103 -9.76 -0.77 -15.15
CA GLU A 103 -10.66 -1.04 -16.20
C GLU A 103 -10.20 -0.55 -17.54
N ASN A 104 -9.23 0.28 -17.58
CA ASN A 104 -8.75 0.84 -18.80
C ASN A 104 -7.37 0.40 -19.03
N PRO A 105 -7.13 -0.80 -19.24
CA PRO A 105 -5.82 -1.35 -19.33
C PRO A 105 -5.01 -0.85 -20.48
N LYS A 106 -5.53 -0.26 -21.34
CA LYS A 106 -4.76 0.14 -22.38
C LYS A 106 -4.18 1.24 -22.16
#